data_ce6055d4f66a7d6ed2b1a34f690e9712
#
_entry.id   ce6055d4f66a7d6ed2b1a34f690e9712
#
_cell.length_a   1.000
_cell.length_b   1.000
_cell.length_c   1.000
_cell.angle_alpha   90.00
_cell.angle_beta   90.00
_cell.angle_gamma   90.00
#
_symmetry.space_group_name_H-M   'P 1'
#
loop_
_entity.id
_entity.type
_entity.pdbx_description
1 polymer ?
#
loop_
_entity_poly.entity_id
_entity_poly.type
_entity_poly.pdbx_seq_one_letter_code
_entity_poly.pdbx_strand_id
1 'polypeptide(L)'
;PLTLDDAARELAASRLGENDGDSSDRLAGRGPGRADSPGEGARDRGAQPVLVVRGLRVPRGRGRRRHEVLHDVSLTVERGRILAVVGVNGSGKSTLLRALAGLERWTAGEVSVAGRRRRPGRTGRAVTLVMQNPEHQFLERTVRDELAHGMRLEGDEEDAVERAVAGMLARFDLVDRAGANPFLLSGGQQRRLSVASVLGEHREAICLDEPTFGQDRRSAEALMARLHDVAADGAGLVIATHDMELAAEHADRVLVLAAGRVLAEGPAREVLTDTPLLERAGLRPPALVALTRAAAALRATVPACASWREIV
;
A
#
# COMPACT_ATOMS: atom_id res chain seq x y z
N PRO A 1 -15.94 -26.56 -3.68
CA PRO A 1 -15.63 -25.12 -3.65
C PRO A 1 -16.90 -24.38 -4.06
N LEU A 2 -17.44 -23.59 -3.12
CA LEU A 2 -18.59 -22.72 -3.37
C LEU A 2 -18.26 -21.77 -4.55
N THR A 3 -19.17 -21.66 -5.50
CA THR A 3 -19.05 -20.66 -6.57
C THR A 3 -19.41 -19.28 -6.03
N LEU A 4 -19.01 -18.22 -6.73
CA LEU A 4 -19.42 -16.83 -6.40
C LEU A 4 -20.95 -16.70 -6.35
N ASP A 5 -21.66 -17.43 -7.22
CA ASP A 5 -23.12 -17.44 -7.26
C ASP A 5 -23.73 -18.16 -6.04
N ASP A 6 -23.08 -19.22 -5.53
CA ASP A 6 -23.53 -19.92 -4.33
C ASP A 6 -23.33 -19.05 -3.08
N ALA A 7 -22.19 -18.38 -2.97
CA ALA A 7 -21.91 -17.43 -1.88
C ALA A 7 -22.85 -16.21 -1.92
N ALA A 8 -23.19 -15.70 -3.11
CA ALA A 8 -24.15 -14.61 -3.28
C ALA A 8 -25.56 -15.01 -2.86
N ARG A 9 -26.00 -16.25 -3.17
CA ARG A 9 -27.29 -16.78 -2.74
C ARG A 9 -27.37 -16.98 -1.24
N GLU A 10 -26.28 -17.44 -0.62
CA GLU A 10 -26.20 -17.66 0.83
C GLU A 10 -26.26 -16.31 1.59
N LEU A 11 -25.58 -15.28 1.09
CA LEU A 11 -25.65 -13.92 1.62
C LEU A 11 -27.06 -13.30 1.48
N ALA A 12 -27.73 -13.55 0.37
CA ALA A 12 -29.09 -13.11 0.14
C ALA A 12 -30.09 -13.83 1.06
N ALA A 13 -29.91 -15.13 1.31
CA ALA A 13 -30.75 -15.95 2.16
C ALA A 13 -30.62 -15.58 3.65
N SER A 14 -29.41 -15.31 4.14
CA SER A 14 -29.18 -14.95 5.54
C SER A 14 -29.84 -13.65 5.96
N ARG A 15 -30.04 -12.68 5.04
CA ARG A 15 -30.72 -11.40 5.33
C ARG A 15 -32.25 -11.46 5.18
N LEU A 16 -32.79 -12.45 4.48
CA LEU A 16 -34.24 -12.66 4.40
C LEU A 16 -34.81 -13.34 5.66
N GLY A 17 -33.95 -14.02 6.45
CA GLY A 17 -34.33 -14.64 7.71
C GLY A 17 -34.38 -13.71 8.93
N GLU A 18 -33.86 -12.50 8.85
CA GLU A 18 -33.87 -11.55 9.98
C GLU A 18 -35.06 -10.58 9.98
N ASN A 19 -35.96 -10.64 9.00
CA ASN A 19 -37.09 -9.71 8.86
C ASN A 19 -38.46 -10.28 9.24
N ASP A 20 -38.56 -11.51 9.76
CA ASP A 20 -39.79 -12.11 10.27
C ASP A 20 -39.72 -12.31 11.78
N GLY A 21 -39.87 -11.25 12.55
CA GLY A 21 -39.87 -11.26 14.01
C GLY A 21 -40.44 -10.00 14.61
N ASP A 22 -41.78 -9.93 14.57
CA ASP A 22 -42.69 -9.35 15.56
C ASP A 22 -42.58 -7.87 15.96
N SER A 23 -43.59 -7.16 15.51
CA SER A 23 -44.07 -5.90 16.07
C SER A 23 -45.02 -6.18 17.23
N SER A 24 -44.69 -5.74 18.42
CA SER A 24 -45.56 -5.11 19.44
C SER A 24 -44.96 -5.28 20.84
N ASP A 25 -44.53 -4.29 21.50
CA ASP A 25 -45.27 -3.68 22.64
C ASP A 25 -44.55 -2.43 23.19
N ARG A 26 -45.37 -1.50 23.64
CA ARG A 26 -45.09 -0.21 24.25
C ARG A 26 -44.28 -0.35 25.53
N LEU A 27 -43.41 0.60 25.86
CA LEU A 27 -43.58 1.50 27.01
C LEU A 27 -42.40 2.47 27.19
N ALA A 28 -42.76 3.67 27.52
CA ALA A 28 -41.97 4.85 27.80
C ALA A 28 -40.89 4.67 28.87
N GLY A 29 -39.81 5.45 28.79
CA GLY A 29 -39.16 5.92 29.98
C GLY A 29 -37.65 6.07 29.92
N ARG A 30 -37.22 7.35 29.87
CA ARG A 30 -35.95 7.88 30.38
C ARG A 30 -34.65 7.46 29.70
N GLY A 31 -34.08 8.40 28.93
CA GLY A 31 -32.65 8.41 28.69
C GLY A 31 -31.84 8.55 29.97
N PRO A 32 -30.62 8.06 29.89
CA PRO A 32 -29.52 9.02 29.87
C PRO A 32 -28.35 8.59 28.95
N GLY A 33 -27.58 9.58 28.55
CA GLY A 33 -26.18 9.39 28.24
C GLY A 33 -25.88 8.98 26.80
N ARG A 34 -25.75 9.96 25.96
CA ARG A 34 -24.93 9.88 24.75
C ARG A 34 -23.54 9.34 25.16
N ALA A 35 -23.29 8.07 24.87
CA ALA A 35 -21.94 7.60 24.75
C ALA A 35 -21.43 8.12 23.38
N ASP A 36 -20.48 9.02 23.43
CA ASP A 36 -19.75 9.50 22.26
C ASP A 36 -19.12 8.30 21.55
N SER A 37 -19.66 7.99 20.39
CA SER A 37 -18.96 7.17 19.41
C SER A 37 -17.67 7.92 19.06
N PRO A 38 -16.50 7.27 19.00
CA PRO A 38 -15.26 7.94 18.61
C PRO A 38 -15.41 8.40 17.16
N GLY A 39 -15.43 9.74 17.00
CA GLY A 39 -15.90 10.48 15.85
C GLY A 39 -15.23 10.14 14.54
N GLU A 40 -16.05 9.99 13.53
CA GLU A 40 -15.73 10.17 12.11
C GLU A 40 -15.12 11.55 11.77
N GLY A 41 -15.08 12.47 12.72
CA GLY A 41 -14.59 13.84 12.56
C GLY A 41 -13.07 14.05 12.71
N ALA A 42 -12.27 13.02 13.00
CA ALA A 42 -10.82 13.19 13.22
C ALA A 42 -9.94 12.90 11.99
N ARG A 43 -10.51 12.47 10.86
CA ARG A 43 -9.74 12.02 9.67
C ARG A 43 -9.51 13.08 8.59
N ASP A 44 -10.05 14.27 8.73
CA ASP A 44 -9.97 15.33 7.68
C ASP A 44 -9.34 16.64 8.18
N ARG A 45 -8.34 16.58 9.03
CA ARG A 45 -7.38 17.69 9.17
C ARG A 45 -6.36 17.50 8.06
N GLY A 46 -6.51 18.25 6.96
CA GLY A 46 -5.78 18.22 5.71
C GLY A 46 -4.38 17.61 5.84
N ALA A 47 -4.24 16.33 5.50
CA ALA A 47 -2.97 15.64 5.55
C ALA A 47 -2.02 16.35 4.59
N GLN A 48 -0.90 16.87 5.10
CA GLN A 48 0.06 17.60 4.27
C GLN A 48 0.67 16.64 3.25
N PRO A 49 0.72 17.00 1.96
CA PRO A 49 1.33 16.18 0.95
C PRO A 49 2.83 16.03 1.23
N VAL A 50 3.28 14.78 1.31
CA VAL A 50 4.70 14.44 1.52
C VAL A 50 5.41 14.19 0.20
N LEU A 51 4.69 13.69 -0.81
CA LEU A 51 5.20 13.47 -2.15
C LEU A 51 4.17 14.02 -3.17
N VAL A 52 4.61 14.91 -4.04
CA VAL A 52 3.78 15.46 -5.14
C VAL A 52 4.51 15.28 -6.45
N VAL A 53 3.82 14.69 -7.41
CA VAL A 53 4.31 14.44 -8.77
C VAL A 53 3.36 15.10 -9.75
N ARG A 54 3.90 15.82 -10.72
CA ARG A 54 3.12 16.51 -11.76
C ARG A 54 3.72 16.26 -13.14
N GLY A 55 2.94 15.69 -14.03
CA GLY A 55 3.30 15.55 -15.43
C GLY A 55 4.55 14.72 -15.70
N LEU A 56 4.81 13.68 -14.88
CA LEU A 56 6.04 12.90 -14.93
C LEU A 56 6.11 12.09 -16.23
N ARG A 57 7.22 12.23 -16.98
CA ARG A 57 7.52 11.43 -18.15
C ARG A 57 8.85 10.71 -17.98
N VAL A 58 8.84 9.41 -18.13
CA VAL A 58 10.02 8.56 -17.94
C VAL A 58 10.26 7.74 -19.20
N PRO A 59 11.37 7.96 -19.90
CA PRO A 59 11.78 7.14 -21.02
C PRO A 59 12.59 5.93 -20.55
N ARG A 60 12.58 4.88 -21.35
CA ARG A 60 13.45 3.71 -21.21
C ARG A 60 14.18 3.42 -22.52
N GLY A 61 15.37 2.81 -22.41
CA GLY A 61 16.21 2.50 -23.57
C GLY A 61 17.20 3.61 -23.91
N ARG A 62 18.05 3.36 -24.93
CA ARG A 62 19.10 4.27 -25.39
C ARG A 62 19.01 4.51 -26.90
N GLY A 63 19.38 5.71 -27.34
CA GLY A 63 19.42 6.05 -28.76
C GLY A 63 18.08 5.86 -29.46
N ARG A 64 18.07 5.21 -30.62
CA ARG A 64 16.88 4.97 -31.46
C ARG A 64 15.84 4.02 -30.80
N ARG A 65 16.22 3.24 -29.77
CA ARG A 65 15.32 2.36 -29.03
C ARG A 65 14.72 3.02 -27.78
N ARG A 66 14.90 4.33 -27.64
CA ARG A 66 14.30 5.09 -26.54
C ARG A 66 12.80 5.24 -26.78
N HIS A 67 11.99 4.80 -25.81
CA HIS A 67 10.53 4.97 -25.80
C HIS A 67 10.10 5.45 -24.43
N GLU A 68 9.02 6.19 -24.35
CA GLU A 68 8.43 6.59 -23.07
C GLU A 68 7.70 5.39 -22.46
N VAL A 69 7.91 5.18 -21.17
CA VAL A 69 7.22 4.17 -20.35
C VAL A 69 6.16 4.82 -19.48
N LEU A 70 6.41 6.06 -18.99
CA LEU A 70 5.44 6.84 -18.26
C LEU A 70 5.12 8.11 -19.01
N HIS A 71 3.82 8.39 -19.16
CA HIS A 71 3.28 9.48 -19.95
C HIS A 71 2.41 10.39 -19.09
N ASP A 72 2.96 11.53 -18.66
CA ASP A 72 2.22 12.59 -17.98
C ASP A 72 1.57 12.12 -16.65
N VAL A 73 2.34 11.36 -15.85
CA VAL A 73 1.87 10.81 -14.58
C VAL A 73 1.88 11.88 -13.51
N SER A 74 0.72 12.08 -12.88
CA SER A 74 0.57 12.96 -11.71
C SER A 74 -0.03 12.16 -10.56
N LEU A 75 0.45 12.40 -9.33
CA LEU A 75 -0.05 11.78 -8.11
C LEU A 75 0.34 12.61 -6.88
N THR A 76 -0.39 12.37 -5.79
CA THR A 76 -0.08 12.95 -4.49
C THR A 76 -0.14 11.90 -3.40
N VAL A 77 0.88 11.88 -2.55
CA VAL A 77 0.91 11.02 -1.35
C VAL A 77 0.91 11.91 -0.13
N GLU A 78 -0.02 11.69 0.76
CA GLU A 78 -0.16 12.42 2.00
C GLU A 78 0.65 11.76 3.12
N ARG A 79 1.06 12.55 4.10
CA ARG A 79 1.73 12.05 5.30
C ARG A 79 0.81 11.08 6.06
N GLY A 80 1.36 9.93 6.45
CA GLY A 80 0.59 8.94 7.19
C GLY A 80 -0.42 8.16 6.36
N ARG A 81 -0.35 8.22 5.02
CA ARG A 81 -1.30 7.57 4.12
C ARG A 81 -0.63 6.57 3.17
N ILE A 82 -1.42 5.59 2.77
CA ILE A 82 -1.02 4.55 1.82
C ILE A 82 -1.70 4.80 0.49
N LEU A 83 -0.91 5.06 -0.56
CA LEU A 83 -1.35 5.07 -1.96
C LEU A 83 -1.00 3.73 -2.60
N ALA A 84 -1.99 2.95 -3.00
CA ALA A 84 -1.76 1.78 -3.84
C ALA A 84 -1.72 2.17 -5.33
N VAL A 85 -0.68 1.77 -6.03
CA VAL A 85 -0.56 1.87 -7.49
C VAL A 85 -0.88 0.51 -8.08
N VAL A 86 -2.07 0.38 -8.67
CA VAL A 86 -2.54 -0.86 -9.26
C VAL A 86 -2.47 -0.83 -10.79
N GLY A 87 -2.27 -1.98 -11.41
CA GLY A 87 -2.19 -2.11 -12.85
C GLY A 87 -1.64 -3.46 -13.26
N VAL A 88 -1.89 -3.88 -14.49
CA VAL A 88 -1.36 -5.14 -15.05
C VAL A 88 0.17 -5.13 -15.14
N ASN A 89 0.76 -6.32 -15.33
CA ASN A 89 2.20 -6.40 -15.56
C ASN A 89 2.59 -5.60 -16.81
N GLY A 90 3.68 -4.83 -16.70
CA GLY A 90 4.13 -3.93 -17.78
C GLY A 90 3.41 -2.58 -17.84
N SER A 91 2.46 -2.27 -16.96
CA SER A 91 1.77 -0.96 -16.93
C SER A 91 2.66 0.22 -16.56
N GLY A 92 3.86 -0.02 -15.99
CA GLY A 92 4.82 1.03 -15.62
C GLY A 92 5.00 1.23 -14.10
N LYS A 93 4.35 0.43 -13.25
CA LYS A 93 4.40 0.56 -11.76
C LYS A 93 5.83 0.62 -11.22
N SER A 94 6.65 -0.40 -11.49
CA SER A 94 8.04 -0.44 -11.01
C SER A 94 8.89 0.71 -11.58
N THR A 95 8.61 1.16 -12.81
CA THR A 95 9.29 2.33 -13.40
C THR A 95 8.91 3.61 -12.65
N LEU A 96 7.63 3.76 -12.28
CA LEU A 96 7.16 4.87 -11.45
C LEU A 96 7.87 4.87 -10.11
N LEU A 97 7.86 3.76 -9.37
CA LEU A 97 8.51 3.67 -8.06
C LEU A 97 10.01 3.97 -8.14
N ARG A 98 10.72 3.45 -9.16
CA ARG A 98 12.15 3.75 -9.37
C ARG A 98 12.38 5.23 -9.68
N ALA A 99 11.53 5.87 -10.45
CA ALA A 99 11.62 7.30 -10.72
C ALA A 99 11.41 8.12 -9.44
N LEU A 100 10.41 7.76 -8.61
CA LEU A 100 10.16 8.40 -7.32
C LEU A 100 11.34 8.24 -6.36
N ALA A 101 11.99 7.07 -6.34
CA ALA A 101 13.19 6.82 -5.54
C ALA A 101 14.48 7.42 -6.15
N GLY A 102 14.41 8.05 -7.33
CA GLY A 102 15.57 8.66 -8.00
C GLY A 102 16.48 7.67 -8.70
N LEU A 103 16.06 6.43 -8.88
CA LEU A 103 16.82 5.39 -9.60
C LEU A 103 16.61 5.44 -11.11
N GLU A 104 15.54 6.10 -11.57
CA GLU A 104 15.28 6.38 -12.99
C GLU A 104 15.19 7.90 -13.21
N ARG A 105 15.69 8.34 -14.37
CA ARG A 105 15.65 9.76 -14.73
C ARG A 105 14.38 10.06 -15.54
N TRP A 106 13.63 11.08 -15.10
CA TRP A 106 12.52 11.62 -15.89
C TRP A 106 13.00 12.74 -16.82
N THR A 107 12.30 12.96 -17.91
CA THR A 107 12.62 13.98 -18.93
C THR A 107 11.70 15.18 -18.87
N ALA A 108 10.53 15.04 -18.29
CA ALA A 108 9.57 16.11 -18.08
C ALA A 108 8.80 15.88 -16.79
N GLY A 109 8.16 16.94 -16.29
CA GLY A 109 7.39 16.92 -15.06
C GLY A 109 8.21 17.35 -13.84
N GLU A 110 7.55 17.33 -12.71
CA GLU A 110 8.08 17.76 -11.43
C GLU A 110 7.82 16.74 -10.33
N VAL A 111 8.82 16.53 -9.49
CA VAL A 111 8.71 15.75 -8.24
C VAL A 111 9.12 16.62 -7.09
N SER A 112 8.28 16.76 -6.08
CA SER A 112 8.59 17.40 -4.82
C SER A 112 8.35 16.47 -3.64
N VAL A 113 9.25 16.50 -2.65
CA VAL A 113 9.19 15.70 -1.44
C VAL A 113 9.31 16.63 -0.25
N ALA A 114 8.37 16.55 0.68
CA ALA A 114 8.25 17.47 1.82
C ALA A 114 8.37 18.95 1.40
N GLY A 115 7.66 19.32 0.34
CA GLY A 115 7.67 20.68 -0.23
C GLY A 115 8.94 21.07 -1.00
N ARG A 116 9.96 20.21 -1.05
CA ARG A 116 11.23 20.50 -1.76
C ARG A 116 11.27 19.84 -3.12
N ARG A 117 11.41 20.64 -4.19
CA ARG A 117 11.56 20.14 -5.56
C ARG A 117 12.82 19.28 -5.71
N ARG A 118 12.71 18.16 -6.40
CA ARG A 118 13.81 17.22 -6.65
C ARG A 118 14.29 17.29 -8.10
N ARG A 119 15.56 16.91 -8.31
CA ARG A 119 16.13 16.82 -9.65
C ARG A 119 15.96 15.41 -10.24
N PRO A 120 15.81 15.27 -11.57
CA PRO A 120 15.74 13.98 -12.22
C PRO A 120 16.90 13.04 -11.86
N GLY A 121 16.56 11.83 -11.38
CA GLY A 121 17.54 10.85 -10.92
C GLY A 121 18.25 11.21 -9.60
N ARG A 122 17.69 12.14 -8.82
CA ARG A 122 18.23 12.56 -7.51
C ARG A 122 17.11 12.98 -6.58
N THR A 123 16.35 12.02 -6.07
CA THR A 123 15.36 12.31 -5.00
C THR A 123 16.01 12.35 -3.61
N GLY A 124 17.27 11.92 -3.53
CA GLY A 124 18.01 11.84 -2.29
C GLY A 124 17.44 10.75 -1.37
N ARG A 125 17.79 10.81 -0.09
CA ARG A 125 17.35 9.86 0.93
C ARG A 125 15.90 10.06 1.39
N ALA A 126 15.23 11.10 0.91
CA ALA A 126 13.85 11.41 1.32
C ALA A 126 12.81 10.39 0.81
N VAL A 127 13.12 9.69 -0.29
CA VAL A 127 12.29 8.61 -0.84
C VAL A 127 13.16 7.37 -1.01
N THR A 128 12.72 6.27 -0.47
CA THR A 128 13.40 4.97 -0.61
C THR A 128 12.52 3.97 -1.35
N LEU A 129 13.12 2.91 -1.86
CA LEU A 129 12.44 1.84 -2.59
C LEU A 129 12.78 0.48 -2.00
N VAL A 130 11.76 -0.26 -1.59
CA VAL A 130 11.84 -1.70 -1.32
C VAL A 130 11.54 -2.43 -2.62
N MET A 131 12.52 -3.16 -3.14
CA MET A 131 12.41 -3.87 -4.41
C MET A 131 11.56 -5.14 -4.29
N GLN A 132 10.98 -5.58 -5.40
CA GLN A 132 10.21 -6.81 -5.49
C GLN A 132 11.04 -8.04 -5.06
N ASN A 133 12.32 -8.11 -5.45
CA ASN A 133 13.24 -9.15 -4.99
C ASN A 133 14.13 -8.61 -3.86
N PRO A 134 13.95 -9.07 -2.61
CA PRO A 134 14.72 -8.59 -1.46
C PRO A 134 16.23 -8.77 -1.61
N GLU A 135 16.66 -9.88 -2.25
CA GLU A 135 18.07 -10.22 -2.40
C GLU A 135 18.88 -9.15 -3.17
N HIS A 136 18.21 -8.36 -4.03
CA HIS A 136 18.86 -7.28 -4.76
C HIS A 136 19.22 -6.06 -3.90
N GLN A 137 18.79 -6.03 -2.64
CA GLN A 137 19.05 -4.93 -1.72
C GLN A 137 20.15 -5.24 -0.71
N PHE A 138 20.43 -6.53 -0.42
CA PHE A 138 21.34 -6.92 0.65
C PHE A 138 22.79 -6.70 0.26
N LEU A 139 23.51 -6.01 1.13
CA LEU A 139 24.90 -5.62 0.97
C LEU A 139 25.79 -6.25 2.02
N GLU A 140 25.27 -6.58 3.19
CA GLU A 140 26.02 -6.96 4.35
C GLU A 140 25.99 -8.49 4.60
N ARG A 141 26.91 -8.95 5.46
CA ARG A 141 27.06 -10.38 5.78
C ARG A 141 26.13 -10.87 6.88
N THR A 142 25.61 -9.97 7.70
CA THR A 142 24.67 -10.29 8.77
C THR A 142 23.43 -9.42 8.72
N VAL A 143 22.31 -9.94 9.23
CA VAL A 143 21.05 -9.19 9.37
C VAL A 143 21.25 -7.92 10.20
N ARG A 144 22.05 -8.00 11.27
CA ARG A 144 22.38 -6.85 12.13
C ARG A 144 23.10 -5.77 11.35
N ASP A 145 24.14 -6.14 10.59
CA ASP A 145 24.91 -5.17 9.82
C ASP A 145 24.09 -4.57 8.67
N GLU A 146 23.23 -5.38 8.03
CA GLU A 146 22.31 -4.90 7.00
C GLU A 146 21.37 -3.80 7.54
N LEU A 147 20.84 -3.99 8.74
CA LEU A 147 20.02 -2.97 9.41
C LEU A 147 20.81 -1.73 9.83
N ALA A 148 22.08 -1.89 10.19
CA ALA A 148 22.97 -0.81 10.60
C ALA A 148 23.54 -0.01 9.42
N HIS A 149 23.60 -0.62 8.24
CA HIS A 149 24.32 -0.11 7.06
C HIS A 149 24.01 1.35 6.74
N GLY A 150 22.73 1.68 6.59
CA GLY A 150 22.29 3.02 6.22
C GLY A 150 22.65 4.08 7.26
N MET A 151 22.43 3.79 8.54
CA MET A 151 22.73 4.68 9.67
C MET A 151 24.23 4.92 9.81
N ARG A 152 25.06 3.88 9.66
CA ARG A 152 26.52 4.02 9.67
C ARG A 152 27.04 4.86 8.50
N LEU A 153 26.42 4.73 7.30
CA LEU A 153 26.74 5.60 6.16
C LEU A 153 26.36 7.07 6.40
N GLU A 154 25.38 7.33 7.25
CA GLU A 154 24.98 8.67 7.66
C GLU A 154 25.89 9.27 8.72
N GLY A 155 26.71 8.44 9.36
CA GLY A 155 27.63 8.85 10.41
C GLY A 155 26.97 8.94 11.78
N ASP A 156 25.88 8.21 11.99
CA ASP A 156 25.22 8.13 13.29
C ASP A 156 26.15 7.54 14.34
N GLU A 157 26.00 7.97 15.60
CA GLU A 157 26.73 7.43 16.74
C GLU A 157 26.44 5.95 16.94
N GLU A 158 27.48 5.11 17.15
CA GLU A 158 27.33 3.64 17.20
C GLU A 158 26.33 3.19 18.27
N ASP A 159 26.28 3.84 19.44
CA ASP A 159 25.30 3.53 20.48
C ASP A 159 23.86 3.81 20.03
N ALA A 160 23.64 4.81 19.17
CA ALA A 160 22.32 5.11 18.58
C ALA A 160 21.97 4.05 17.54
N VAL A 161 22.92 3.65 16.70
CA VAL A 161 22.79 2.58 15.71
C VAL A 161 22.41 1.27 16.38
N GLU A 162 23.14 0.86 17.43
CA GLU A 162 22.88 -0.39 18.17
C GLU A 162 21.46 -0.40 18.76
N ARG A 163 20.99 0.69 19.37
CA ARG A 163 19.63 0.80 19.90
C ARG A 163 18.58 0.71 18.80
N ALA A 164 18.78 1.39 17.68
CA ALA A 164 17.86 1.38 16.55
C ALA A 164 17.79 -0.02 15.92
N VAL A 165 18.93 -0.68 15.71
CA VAL A 165 19.03 -2.06 15.20
C VAL A 165 18.30 -3.03 16.12
N ALA A 166 18.51 -2.95 17.44
CA ALA A 166 17.82 -3.82 18.41
C ALA A 166 16.28 -3.62 18.32
N GLY A 167 15.84 -2.38 18.22
CA GLY A 167 14.40 -2.05 18.02
C GLY A 167 13.85 -2.63 16.72
N MET A 168 14.57 -2.51 15.61
CA MET A 168 14.14 -3.05 14.31
C MET A 168 14.13 -4.59 14.32
N LEU A 169 15.13 -5.24 14.89
CA LEU A 169 15.15 -6.69 15.03
C LEU A 169 13.92 -7.20 15.80
N ALA A 170 13.56 -6.53 16.90
CA ALA A 170 12.36 -6.88 17.67
C ALA A 170 11.07 -6.60 16.89
N ARG A 171 10.96 -5.41 16.28
CA ARG A 171 9.76 -4.99 15.53
C ARG A 171 9.46 -5.91 14.34
N PHE A 172 10.50 -6.43 13.67
CA PHE A 172 10.36 -7.27 12.48
C PHE A 172 10.53 -8.77 12.73
N ASP A 173 10.59 -9.19 13.99
CA ASP A 173 10.74 -10.61 14.38
C ASP A 173 11.97 -11.26 13.73
N LEU A 174 13.13 -10.61 13.91
CA LEU A 174 14.43 -11.02 13.37
C LEU A 174 15.50 -11.20 14.45
N VAL A 175 15.14 -11.10 15.75
CA VAL A 175 16.10 -11.17 16.87
C VAL A 175 16.96 -12.43 16.80
N ASP A 176 16.34 -13.61 16.62
CA ASP A 176 17.04 -14.90 16.56
C ASP A 176 17.86 -15.07 15.26
N ARG A 177 17.77 -14.11 14.35
CA ARG A 177 18.46 -14.11 13.05
C ARG A 177 19.49 -13.00 12.93
N ALA A 178 19.74 -12.21 13.98
CA ALA A 178 20.62 -11.05 13.93
C ALA A 178 22.02 -11.34 13.37
N GLY A 179 22.60 -12.50 13.71
CA GLY A 179 23.89 -12.94 13.19
C GLY A 179 23.83 -13.77 11.91
N ALA A 180 22.64 -14.07 11.39
CA ALA A 180 22.49 -14.89 10.18
C ALA A 180 22.84 -14.09 8.91
N ASN A 181 23.28 -14.81 7.88
CA ASN A 181 23.45 -14.20 6.55
C ASN A 181 22.08 -13.92 5.93
N PRO A 182 21.83 -12.68 5.41
CA PRO A 182 20.58 -12.30 4.78
C PRO A 182 20.11 -13.25 3.69
N PHE A 183 21.02 -13.78 2.88
CA PHE A 183 20.73 -14.69 1.78
C PHE A 183 20.30 -16.11 2.23
N LEU A 184 20.53 -16.46 3.49
CA LEU A 184 20.12 -17.74 4.06
C LEU A 184 18.79 -17.69 4.82
N LEU A 185 18.16 -16.53 4.86
CA LEU A 185 16.84 -16.33 5.46
C LEU A 185 15.74 -16.94 4.58
N SER A 186 14.60 -17.31 5.18
CA SER A 186 13.42 -17.64 4.41
C SER A 186 12.89 -16.39 3.64
N GLY A 187 12.16 -16.59 2.54
CA GLY A 187 11.66 -15.49 1.72
C GLY A 187 10.85 -14.45 2.53
N GLY A 188 10.03 -14.91 3.49
CA GLY A 188 9.31 -14.01 4.40
C GLY A 188 10.23 -13.22 5.34
N GLN A 189 11.30 -13.86 5.85
CA GLN A 189 12.31 -13.18 6.67
C GLN A 189 13.12 -12.18 5.84
N GLN A 190 13.52 -12.54 4.60
CA GLN A 190 14.20 -11.64 3.68
C GLN A 190 13.32 -10.41 3.37
N ARG A 191 12.02 -10.61 3.16
CA ARG A 191 11.08 -9.50 2.92
C ARG A 191 10.98 -8.58 4.14
N ARG A 192 10.85 -9.15 5.35
CA ARG A 192 10.85 -8.35 6.58
C ARG A 192 12.15 -7.57 6.75
N LEU A 193 13.29 -8.19 6.48
CA LEU A 193 14.60 -7.53 6.52
C LEU A 193 14.68 -6.40 5.50
N SER A 194 14.25 -6.62 4.25
CA SER A 194 14.32 -5.61 3.19
C SER A 194 13.44 -4.38 3.47
N VAL A 195 12.34 -4.56 4.20
CA VAL A 195 11.53 -3.44 4.69
C VAL A 195 12.21 -2.78 5.89
N ALA A 196 12.68 -3.57 6.86
CA ALA A 196 13.32 -3.05 8.07
C ALA A 196 14.58 -2.22 7.77
N SER A 197 15.40 -2.64 6.79
CA SER A 197 16.65 -1.95 6.45
C SER A 197 16.42 -0.53 5.91
N VAL A 198 15.27 -0.25 5.32
CA VAL A 198 14.94 1.09 4.80
C VAL A 198 14.21 1.97 5.82
N LEU A 199 13.75 1.39 6.95
CA LEU A 199 13.02 2.10 8.00
C LEU A 199 13.91 2.67 9.10
N GLY A 200 15.18 2.25 9.19
CA GLY A 200 16.16 2.75 10.15
C GLY A 200 16.50 4.24 10.00
N GLU A 201 16.01 4.87 8.93
CA GLU A 201 16.25 6.26 8.60
C GLU A 201 14.91 7.02 8.53
N HIS A 202 14.92 8.30 8.88
CA HIS A 202 13.77 9.17 8.72
C HIS A 202 13.48 9.40 7.22
N ARG A 203 12.51 8.67 6.68
CA ARG A 203 12.06 8.80 5.28
C ARG A 203 10.74 9.54 5.23
N GLU A 204 10.64 10.46 4.27
CA GLU A 204 9.39 11.17 4.01
C GLU A 204 8.40 10.27 3.27
N ALA A 205 8.90 9.48 2.30
CA ALA A 205 8.09 8.52 1.57
C ALA A 205 8.84 7.22 1.31
N ILE A 206 8.10 6.11 1.32
CA ILE A 206 8.61 4.76 1.07
C ILE A 206 7.81 4.15 -0.06
N CYS A 207 8.51 3.75 -1.11
CA CYS A 207 7.98 3.01 -2.24
C CYS A 207 8.21 1.52 -2.04
N LEU A 208 7.18 0.69 -2.26
CA LEU A 208 7.27 -0.77 -2.11
C LEU A 208 6.75 -1.42 -3.40
N ASP A 209 7.59 -2.22 -4.03
CA ASP A 209 7.23 -2.95 -5.25
C ASP A 209 6.85 -4.38 -4.89
N GLU A 210 5.55 -4.71 -5.02
CA GLU A 210 4.95 -6.02 -4.71
C GLU A 210 5.37 -6.56 -3.33
N PRO A 211 5.13 -5.83 -2.20
CA PRO A 211 5.71 -6.17 -0.91
C PRO A 211 5.27 -7.51 -0.33
N THR A 212 4.11 -8.03 -0.73
CA THR A 212 3.54 -9.29 -0.24
C THR A 212 3.69 -10.45 -1.22
N PHE A 213 4.33 -10.21 -2.37
CA PHE A 213 4.49 -11.25 -3.38
C PHE A 213 5.24 -12.48 -2.84
N GLY A 214 4.68 -13.67 -3.07
CA GLY A 214 5.29 -14.93 -2.64
C GLY A 214 5.19 -15.23 -1.13
N GLN A 215 4.39 -14.44 -0.39
CA GLN A 215 4.12 -14.70 1.02
C GLN A 215 2.79 -15.42 1.22
N ASP A 216 2.69 -16.20 2.30
CA ASP A 216 1.41 -16.67 2.79
C ASP A 216 0.60 -15.49 3.39
N ARG A 217 -0.72 -15.70 3.52
CA ARG A 217 -1.64 -14.65 3.99
C ARG A 217 -1.25 -14.07 5.34
N ARG A 218 -0.88 -14.93 6.30
CA ARG A 218 -0.50 -14.49 7.66
C ARG A 218 0.74 -13.61 7.64
N SER A 219 1.74 -14.00 6.86
CA SER A 219 2.98 -13.22 6.69
C SER A 219 2.72 -11.88 6.00
N ALA A 220 1.86 -11.88 4.98
CA ALA A 220 1.44 -10.65 4.29
C ALA A 220 0.69 -9.68 5.23
N GLU A 221 -0.28 -10.18 5.99
CA GLU A 221 -1.02 -9.40 6.99
C GLU A 221 -0.09 -8.82 8.06
N ALA A 222 0.85 -9.62 8.58
CA ALA A 222 1.84 -9.15 9.55
C ALA A 222 2.73 -8.04 8.99
N LEU A 223 3.18 -8.17 7.73
CA LEU A 223 3.95 -7.13 7.06
C LEU A 223 3.13 -5.85 6.87
N MET A 224 1.90 -5.97 6.39
CA MET A 224 1.01 -4.81 6.20
C MET A 224 0.70 -4.09 7.51
N ALA A 225 0.52 -4.81 8.62
CA ALA A 225 0.39 -4.21 9.95
C ALA A 225 1.61 -3.34 10.30
N ARG A 226 2.84 -3.82 10.02
CA ARG A 226 4.07 -3.04 10.24
C ARG A 226 4.14 -1.80 9.33
N LEU A 227 3.68 -1.91 8.08
CA LEU A 227 3.63 -0.78 7.16
C LEU A 227 2.60 0.27 7.62
N HIS A 228 1.48 -0.14 8.20
CA HIS A 228 0.54 0.80 8.84
C HIS A 228 1.17 1.52 10.03
N ASP A 229 1.96 0.83 10.87
CA ASP A 229 2.70 1.49 11.98
C ASP A 229 3.66 2.55 11.42
N VAL A 230 4.37 2.24 10.31
CA VAL A 230 5.28 3.18 9.64
C VAL A 230 4.54 4.39 9.06
N ALA A 231 3.38 4.17 8.48
CA ALA A 231 2.53 5.27 8.03
C ALA A 231 2.08 6.13 9.22
N ALA A 232 1.63 5.50 10.31
CA ALA A 232 1.22 6.21 11.54
C ALA A 232 2.36 7.06 12.13
N ASP A 233 3.62 6.62 12.00
CA ASP A 233 4.82 7.38 12.37
C ASP A 233 5.08 8.60 11.44
N GLY A 234 4.27 8.77 10.38
CA GLY A 234 4.23 9.95 9.52
C GLY A 234 4.87 9.79 8.14
N ALA A 235 5.36 8.61 7.75
CA ALA A 235 5.81 8.37 6.39
C ALA A 235 4.63 8.24 5.41
N GLY A 236 4.78 8.73 4.16
CA GLY A 236 3.85 8.41 3.08
C GLY A 236 4.27 7.11 2.39
N LEU A 237 3.33 6.18 2.17
CA LEU A 237 3.64 4.91 1.52
C LEU A 237 3.07 4.86 0.10
N VAL A 238 3.87 4.35 -0.85
CA VAL A 238 3.44 4.05 -2.23
C VAL A 238 3.65 2.58 -2.47
N ILE A 239 2.58 1.81 -2.58
CA ILE A 239 2.63 0.35 -2.77
C ILE A 239 2.19 0.03 -4.19
N ALA A 240 3.11 -0.45 -5.03
CA ALA A 240 2.76 -1.02 -6.32
C ALA A 240 2.36 -2.48 -6.12
N THR A 241 1.17 -2.83 -6.60
CA THR A 241 0.68 -4.20 -6.52
C THR A 241 -0.30 -4.52 -7.64
N HIS A 242 -0.46 -5.80 -7.95
CA HIS A 242 -1.54 -6.34 -8.77
C HIS A 242 -2.60 -7.05 -7.91
N ASP A 243 -2.36 -7.14 -6.60
CA ASP A 243 -3.29 -7.73 -5.62
C ASP A 243 -4.35 -6.68 -5.25
N MET A 244 -5.56 -6.87 -5.78
CA MET A 244 -6.67 -5.95 -5.58
C MET A 244 -7.28 -6.06 -4.18
N GLU A 245 -7.16 -7.23 -3.54
CA GLU A 245 -7.61 -7.44 -2.16
C GLU A 245 -6.71 -6.65 -1.18
N LEU A 246 -5.39 -6.74 -1.37
CA LEU A 246 -4.44 -5.96 -0.60
C LEU A 246 -4.71 -4.45 -0.75
N ALA A 247 -4.94 -3.98 -1.98
CA ALA A 247 -5.26 -2.58 -2.23
C ALA A 247 -6.57 -2.17 -1.53
N ALA A 248 -7.61 -3.03 -1.56
CA ALA A 248 -8.90 -2.77 -0.94
C ALA A 248 -8.84 -2.76 0.59
N GLU A 249 -8.02 -3.62 1.19
CA GLU A 249 -7.93 -3.76 2.65
C GLU A 249 -7.01 -2.73 3.30
N HIS A 250 -6.00 -2.24 2.57
CA HIS A 250 -4.91 -1.48 3.20
C HIS A 250 -4.69 -0.07 2.64
N ALA A 251 -5.16 0.24 1.42
CA ALA A 251 -4.91 1.54 0.82
C ALA A 251 -5.94 2.59 1.23
N ASP A 252 -5.50 3.81 1.51
CA ASP A 252 -6.38 4.97 1.66
C ASP A 252 -6.84 5.48 0.29
N ARG A 253 -5.93 5.48 -0.67
CA ARG A 253 -6.16 5.91 -2.06
C ARG A 253 -5.58 4.90 -3.04
N VAL A 254 -6.18 4.83 -4.21
CA VAL A 254 -5.75 3.97 -5.31
C VAL A 254 -5.50 4.80 -6.56
N LEU A 255 -4.38 4.53 -7.22
CA LEU A 255 -4.04 5.03 -8.55
C LEU A 255 -4.02 3.85 -9.52
N VAL A 256 -4.86 3.92 -10.54
CA VAL A 256 -4.91 2.92 -11.62
C VAL A 256 -3.97 3.34 -12.74
N LEU A 257 -2.92 2.54 -12.96
CA LEU A 257 -1.92 2.78 -13.99
C LEU A 257 -2.07 1.76 -15.13
N ALA A 258 -2.31 2.25 -16.35
CA ALA A 258 -2.39 1.42 -17.55
C ALA A 258 -1.58 2.03 -18.69
N ALA A 259 -0.75 1.22 -19.35
CA ALA A 259 0.14 1.64 -20.45
C ALA A 259 0.91 2.95 -20.17
N GLY A 260 1.42 3.08 -18.94
CA GLY A 260 2.20 4.24 -18.50
C GLY A 260 1.38 5.52 -18.23
N ARG A 261 0.06 5.44 -18.20
CA ARG A 261 -0.86 6.57 -17.96
C ARG A 261 -1.73 6.32 -16.73
N VAL A 262 -2.04 7.38 -16.00
CA VAL A 262 -3.02 7.33 -14.92
C VAL A 262 -4.42 7.33 -15.57
N LEU A 263 -5.20 6.28 -15.32
CA LEU A 263 -6.61 6.21 -15.73
C LEU A 263 -7.53 6.82 -14.69
N ALA A 264 -7.21 6.64 -13.41
CA ALA A 264 -7.94 7.24 -12.30
C ALA A 264 -7.05 7.28 -11.05
N GLU A 265 -7.34 8.22 -10.16
CA GLU A 265 -6.80 8.29 -8.79
C GLU A 265 -7.91 8.80 -7.87
N GLY A 266 -8.10 8.15 -6.75
CA GLY A 266 -9.13 8.54 -5.78
C GLY A 266 -9.11 7.70 -4.51
N PRO A 267 -10.09 7.91 -3.60
CA PRO A 267 -10.31 7.04 -2.45
C PRO A 267 -10.40 5.57 -2.90
N ALA A 268 -9.78 4.66 -2.13
CA ALA A 268 -9.71 3.25 -2.53
C ALA A 268 -11.08 2.66 -2.83
N ARG A 269 -12.07 2.93 -1.97
CA ARG A 269 -13.44 2.46 -2.17
C ARG A 269 -14.04 2.89 -3.51
N GLU A 270 -13.92 4.15 -3.88
CA GLU A 270 -14.52 4.69 -5.11
C GLU A 270 -13.89 4.05 -6.35
N VAL A 271 -12.55 4.00 -6.37
CA VAL A 271 -11.80 3.46 -7.53
C VAL A 271 -12.01 1.96 -7.68
N LEU A 272 -11.99 1.20 -6.58
CA LEU A 272 -12.05 -0.27 -6.62
C LEU A 272 -13.47 -0.80 -6.83
N THR A 273 -14.52 0.00 -6.64
CA THR A 273 -15.90 -0.34 -6.98
C THR A 273 -16.30 0.05 -8.41
N ASP A 274 -15.50 0.88 -9.09
CA ASP A 274 -15.71 1.23 -10.51
C ASP A 274 -15.23 0.09 -11.42
N THR A 275 -16.07 -0.92 -11.57
CA THR A 275 -15.74 -2.09 -12.41
C THR A 275 -15.45 -1.74 -13.87
N PRO A 276 -16.23 -0.86 -14.56
CA PRO A 276 -15.90 -0.44 -15.93
C PRO A 276 -14.49 0.18 -16.06
N LEU A 277 -14.06 0.95 -15.06
CA LEU A 277 -12.70 1.49 -15.01
C LEU A 277 -11.66 0.38 -14.89
N LEU A 278 -11.84 -0.55 -13.96
CA LEU A 278 -10.91 -1.66 -13.73
C LEU A 278 -10.81 -2.58 -14.94
N GLU A 279 -11.92 -2.90 -15.59
CA GLU A 279 -11.94 -3.70 -16.83
C GLU A 279 -11.18 -3.02 -17.97
N ARG A 280 -11.32 -1.70 -18.15
CA ARG A 280 -10.52 -0.92 -19.12
C ARG A 280 -9.01 -0.97 -18.81
N ALA A 281 -8.66 -1.08 -17.54
CA ALA A 281 -7.27 -1.24 -17.09
C ALA A 281 -6.78 -2.70 -17.19
N GLY A 282 -7.63 -3.65 -17.59
CA GLY A 282 -7.32 -5.08 -17.60
C GLY A 282 -7.24 -5.70 -16.21
N LEU A 283 -7.85 -5.04 -15.21
CA LEU A 283 -7.88 -5.50 -13.83
C LEU A 283 -9.23 -6.15 -13.50
N ARG A 284 -9.20 -7.07 -12.55
CA ARG A 284 -10.42 -7.65 -11.97
C ARG A 284 -10.74 -6.89 -10.68
N PRO A 285 -12.03 -6.59 -10.42
CA PRO A 285 -12.42 -6.00 -9.16
C PRO A 285 -12.11 -6.94 -7.99
N PRO A 286 -11.95 -6.42 -6.75
CA PRO A 286 -11.86 -7.25 -5.56
C PRO A 286 -13.03 -8.24 -5.47
N ALA A 287 -12.78 -9.43 -4.88
CA ALA A 287 -13.78 -10.50 -4.81
C ALA A 287 -15.07 -10.03 -4.11
N LEU A 288 -14.94 -9.20 -3.07
CA LEU A 288 -16.09 -8.66 -2.36
C LEU A 288 -16.94 -7.73 -3.24
N VAL A 289 -16.33 -6.93 -4.11
CA VAL A 289 -17.05 -6.10 -5.09
C VAL A 289 -17.79 -6.97 -6.08
N ALA A 290 -17.18 -8.04 -6.58
CA ALA A 290 -17.82 -9.00 -7.47
C ALA A 290 -19.00 -9.69 -6.77
N LEU A 291 -18.83 -10.09 -5.49
CA LEU A 291 -19.88 -10.74 -4.68
C LEU A 291 -21.06 -9.79 -4.42
N THR A 292 -20.81 -8.55 -4.01
CA THR A 292 -21.86 -7.57 -3.73
C THR A 292 -22.66 -7.24 -4.99
N ARG A 293 -22.02 -7.18 -6.15
CA ARG A 293 -22.70 -7.00 -7.44
C ARG A 293 -23.57 -8.20 -7.84
N ALA A 294 -23.03 -9.41 -7.66
CA ALA A 294 -23.82 -10.62 -7.93
C ALA A 294 -25.04 -10.70 -7.01
N ALA A 295 -24.90 -10.39 -5.71
CA ALA A 295 -26.00 -10.30 -4.77
C ALA A 295 -27.03 -9.24 -5.13
N ALA A 296 -26.59 -8.05 -5.60
CA ALA A 296 -27.49 -7.00 -6.06
C ALA A 296 -28.29 -7.43 -7.32
N ALA A 297 -27.66 -8.18 -8.23
CA ALA A 297 -28.34 -8.75 -9.39
C ALA A 297 -29.43 -9.74 -9.00
N LEU A 298 -29.31 -10.41 -7.85
CA LEU A 298 -30.32 -11.30 -7.26
C LEU A 298 -31.40 -10.53 -6.46
N ARG A 299 -31.45 -9.18 -6.56
CA ARG A 299 -32.37 -8.29 -5.82
C ARG A 299 -32.18 -8.31 -4.31
N ALA A 300 -31.02 -8.73 -3.83
CA ALA A 300 -30.66 -8.59 -2.42
C ALA A 300 -30.19 -7.17 -2.12
N THR A 301 -30.60 -6.59 -1.00
CA THR A 301 -30.14 -5.27 -0.55
C THR A 301 -28.76 -5.42 0.10
N VAL A 302 -27.71 -5.39 -0.70
CA VAL A 302 -26.32 -5.46 -0.23
C VAL A 302 -25.63 -4.15 -0.61
N PRO A 303 -25.01 -3.43 0.35
CA PRO A 303 -24.25 -2.23 0.03
C PRO A 303 -23.02 -2.59 -0.81
N ALA A 304 -22.63 -1.70 -1.73
CA ALA A 304 -21.39 -1.86 -2.47
C ALA A 304 -20.19 -1.63 -1.52
N CYS A 305 -19.45 -2.70 -1.23
CA CYS A 305 -18.27 -2.69 -0.38
C CYS A 305 -17.04 -3.12 -1.17
N ALA A 306 -15.89 -2.50 -0.93
CA ALA A 306 -14.63 -2.88 -1.54
C ALA A 306 -13.82 -3.84 -0.66
N SER A 307 -13.97 -3.78 0.66
CA SER A 307 -13.24 -4.61 1.61
C SER A 307 -14.13 -5.17 2.71
N TRP A 308 -13.67 -6.25 3.37
CA TRP A 308 -14.34 -6.84 4.53
C TRP A 308 -14.42 -5.90 5.74
N ARG A 309 -13.51 -4.94 5.85
CA ARG A 309 -13.50 -3.91 6.92
C ARG A 309 -14.69 -2.97 6.86
N GLU A 310 -15.37 -2.89 5.72
CA GLU A 310 -16.55 -2.02 5.52
C GLU A 310 -17.86 -2.72 5.93
N ILE A 311 -17.83 -4.03 6.22
CA ILE A 311 -19.01 -4.84 6.54
C ILE A 311 -19.21 -5.00 8.06
N VAL A 312 -18.13 -4.89 8.84
CA VAL A 312 -18.14 -5.12 10.31
C VAL A 312 -18.46 -3.85 11.11
#